data_0092d8995a23bb461e5bd6f9a71a7d15
#
_entry.id   0092d8995a23bb461e5bd6f9a71a7d15
#
_cell.length_a   1.000
_cell.length_b   1.000
_cell.length_c   1.000
_cell.angle_alpha   90.00
_cell.angle_beta   90.00
_cell.angle_gamma   90.00
#
_symmetry.space_group_name_H-M   'P 1'
#
loop_
_entity.id
_entity.type
_entity.pdbx_description
1 polymer ?
#
loop_
_entity_poly.entity_id
_entity_poly.type
_entity_poly.pdbx_seq_one_letter_code
_entity_poly.pdbx_strand_id
1 'polypeptide(L)' 'MEINKAGLDKLRAHPYLNFFQAKIIIEHRRTKGAIKSLSQLALYEEFAEKDLNRLSAYISFD' A
#
# COMPACT_ATOMS: atom_id res chain seq x y z
N MET A 1 -8.09 -5.10 4.29
CA MET A 1 -6.80 -4.96 5.01
C MET A 1 -6.59 -3.49 5.39
N GLU A 2 -6.24 -3.25 6.61
CA GLU A 2 -5.97 -1.90 7.10
C GLU A 2 -4.54 -1.50 6.74
N ILE A 3 -4.40 -0.72 5.70
CA ILE A 3 -3.07 -0.40 5.14
C ILE A 3 -2.18 0.36 6.12
N ASN A 4 -2.77 1.12 7.05
CA ASN A 4 -1.98 1.91 8.00
C ASN A 4 -1.58 1.13 9.25
N LYS A 5 -2.09 -0.09 9.41
CA LYS A 5 -1.81 -0.91 10.59
C LYS A 5 -1.09 -2.21 10.24
N ALA A 6 -1.16 -2.65 9.00
CA ALA A 6 -0.55 -3.92 8.60
C ALA A 6 0.98 -3.82 8.65
N GLY A 7 1.61 -4.85 9.19
CA GLY A 7 3.06 -4.96 9.19
C GLY A 7 3.58 -5.43 7.83
N LEU A 8 4.91 -5.40 7.67
CA LEU A 8 5.54 -5.79 6.42
C LEU A 8 5.17 -7.21 5.99
N ASP A 9 5.18 -8.16 6.93
CA ASP A 9 4.85 -9.55 6.62
C ASP A 9 3.42 -9.70 6.10
N LYS A 10 2.49 -9.00 6.72
CA LYS A 10 1.09 -9.06 6.30
C LYS A 10 0.90 -8.41 4.93
N LEU A 11 1.58 -7.30 4.67
CA LEU A 11 1.53 -6.65 3.37
C LEU A 11 2.10 -7.54 2.28
N ARG A 12 3.24 -8.18 2.55
CA ARG A 12 3.87 -9.08 1.59
C ARG A 12 3.01 -10.30 1.28
N ALA A 13 2.23 -10.75 2.24
CA ALA A 13 1.37 -11.92 2.07
C ALA A 13 0.15 -11.63 1.20
N HIS A 14 -0.15 -10.37 0.96
CA HIS A 14 -1.31 -10.02 0.14
C HIS A 14 -1.05 -10.36 -1.33
N PRO A 15 -2.00 -11.03 -2.01
CA PRO A 15 -1.77 -11.51 -3.37
C PRO A 15 -1.53 -10.41 -4.40
N TYR A 16 -1.98 -9.18 -4.14
CA TYR A 16 -1.81 -8.07 -5.06
C TYR A 16 -0.70 -7.10 -4.65
N LEU A 17 0.12 -7.48 -3.68
CA LEU A 17 1.27 -6.69 -3.26
C LEU A 17 2.53 -7.53 -3.38
N ASN A 18 3.59 -6.93 -3.94
CA ASN A 18 4.90 -7.57 -3.93
C ASN A 18 5.76 -6.96 -2.83
N PHE A 19 6.96 -7.49 -2.65
CA PHE A 19 7.88 -7.04 -1.61
C PHE A 19 8.22 -5.55 -1.73
N PHE A 20 8.46 -5.08 -2.95
CA PHE A 20 8.83 -3.67 -3.17
C PHE A 20 7.66 -2.74 -2.84
N GLN A 21 6.47 -3.12 -3.23
CA GLN A 21 5.27 -2.33 -2.92
C GLN A 21 5.02 -2.29 -1.41
N ALA A 22 5.21 -3.42 -0.73
CA ALA A 22 5.05 -3.48 0.72
C ALA A 22 6.06 -2.56 1.42
N LYS A 23 7.30 -2.55 0.96
CA LYS A 23 8.34 -1.66 1.51
C LYS A 23 7.97 -0.18 1.30
N ILE A 24 7.43 0.16 0.14
CA ILE A 24 7.02 1.54 -0.14
C ILE A 24 5.93 1.97 0.83
N ILE A 25 4.96 1.12 1.10
CA ILE A 25 3.90 1.42 2.05
C ILE A 25 4.47 1.69 3.43
N ILE A 26 5.35 0.83 3.91
CA ILE A 26 5.98 0.99 5.23
C ILE A 26 6.80 2.29 5.28
N GLU A 27 7.59 2.56 4.25
CA GLU A 27 8.43 3.74 4.19
C GLU A 27 7.60 5.02 4.16
N HIS A 28 6.51 5.02 3.38
CA HIS A 28 5.60 6.16 3.32
C HIS A 28 4.99 6.44 4.70
N ARG A 29 4.54 5.39 5.40
CA ARG A 29 3.96 5.54 6.72
C ARG A 29 4.96 6.10 7.72
N ARG A 30 6.21 5.69 7.60
CA ARG A 30 7.28 6.12 8.51
C ARG A 30 7.69 7.57 8.27
N THR A 31 7.76 7.99 7.01
CA THR A 31 8.31 9.30 6.65
C THR A 31 7.26 10.37 6.42
N LYS A 32 6.08 10.01 5.93
CA LYS A 32 5.04 10.96 5.55
C LYS A 32 3.74 10.78 6.34
N GLY A 33 3.66 9.77 7.17
CA GLY A 33 2.49 9.53 7.99
C GLY A 33 1.49 8.59 7.34
N ALA A 34 0.28 8.56 7.88
CA ALA A 34 -0.76 7.64 7.43
C ALA A 34 -1.13 7.85 5.97
N ILE A 35 -1.40 6.75 5.28
CA ILE A 35 -1.91 6.77 3.91
C ILE A 35 -3.41 7.01 3.98
N LYS A 36 -3.90 8.04 3.30
CA LYS A 36 -5.30 8.43 3.35
C LYS A 36 -6.08 8.06 2.10
N SER A 37 -5.38 7.81 1.00
CA SER A 37 -6.02 7.39 -0.25
C SER A 37 -4.99 6.70 -1.13
N LEU A 38 -5.48 5.92 -2.10
CA LEU A 38 -4.58 5.26 -3.06
C LEU A 38 -3.88 6.27 -3.98
N SER A 39 -4.42 7.47 -4.13
CA SER A 39 -3.76 8.49 -4.95
C SER A 39 -2.38 8.86 -4.41
N GLN A 40 -2.15 8.71 -3.11
CA GLN A 40 -0.83 8.94 -2.54
C GLN A 40 0.19 7.89 -3.01
N LEU A 41 -0.26 6.67 -3.25
CA LEU A 41 0.59 5.60 -3.77
C LEU A 41 0.80 5.71 -5.27
N ALA A 42 -0.11 6.37 -5.97
CA ALA A 42 0.00 6.56 -7.41
C ALA A 42 1.23 7.38 -7.81
N LEU A 43 1.83 8.09 -6.86
CA LEU A 43 3.06 8.86 -7.10
C LEU A 43 4.29 7.98 -7.25
N TYR A 44 4.21 6.72 -6.87
CA TYR A 44 5.32 5.78 -6.93
C TYR A 44 5.23 4.92 -8.19
N GLU A 45 6.36 4.74 -8.87
CA GLU A 45 6.41 3.94 -10.10
C GLU A 45 5.99 2.49 -9.87
N GLU A 46 6.26 1.96 -8.68
CA GLU A 46 5.94 0.58 -8.32
C GLU A 46 4.44 0.32 -8.24
N PHE A 47 3.63 1.36 -8.19
CA PHE A 47 2.18 1.24 -8.15
C PHE A 47 1.57 1.72 -9.46
N ALA A 48 1.37 0.79 -10.38
CA ALA A 48 0.65 1.09 -11.62
C ALA A 48 -0.84 1.26 -11.34
N GLU A 49 -1.54 1.97 -12.21
CA GLU A 49 -2.97 2.21 -12.06
C GLU A 49 -3.75 0.90 -11.89
N LYS A 50 -3.40 -0.13 -12.67
CA LYS A 50 -4.08 -1.43 -12.57
C LYS A 50 -3.87 -2.06 -11.19
N ASP A 51 -2.71 -1.88 -10.59
CA ASP A 51 -2.43 -2.42 -9.27
C ASP A 51 -3.27 -1.72 -8.21
N LEU A 52 -3.38 -0.41 -8.31
CA LEU A 52 -4.20 0.38 -7.39
C LEU A 52 -5.67 0.04 -7.53
N ASN A 53 -6.15 -0.18 -8.74
CA ASN A 53 -7.53 -0.58 -8.97
C ASN A 53 -7.85 -1.93 -8.33
N ARG A 54 -6.92 -2.87 -8.40
CA ARG A 54 -7.09 -4.17 -7.74
C ARG A 54 -7.12 -4.04 -6.23
N LEU A 55 -6.20 -3.24 -5.70
CA LEU A 55 -6.08 -3.06 -4.25
C LEU A 55 -7.26 -2.33 -3.65
N SER A 56 -7.92 -1.45 -4.42
CA SER A 56 -8.99 -0.61 -3.90
C SER A 56 -10.11 -1.39 -3.24
N ALA A 57 -10.37 -2.62 -3.70
CA ALA A 57 -11.43 -3.46 -3.15
C ALA A 57 -11.04 -4.15 -1.84
N TYR A 58 -9.74 -4.15 -1.48
CA TYR A 58 -9.21 -4.93 -0.36
C TYR A 58 -8.57 -4.09 0.73
N ILE A 59 -8.47 -2.78 0.53
CA ILE A 59 -7.73 -1.92 1.45
C ILE A 59 -8.67 -0.91 2.10
N SER A 60 -8.48 -0.72 3.41
CA SER A 60 -9.12 0.36 4.15
C SER A 60 -8.04 1.29 4.68
N PHE A 61 -8.43 2.54 4.96
CA PHE A 61 -7.52 3.60 5.37
C PHE A 61 -7.71 4.02 6.83
N ASP A 62 -8.16 3.12 7.64
CA ASP A 62 -8.38 3.37 9.07
C ASP A 62 -7.09 3.54 9.85
#